data_cd1c17a902badff2e887d66a61e95175
#
_entry.id   cd1c17a902badff2e887d66a61e95175
#
_cell.length_a   1.000
_cell.length_b   1.000
_cell.length_c   1.000
_cell.angle_alpha   90.00
_cell.angle_beta   90.00
_cell.angle_gamma   90.00
#
_symmetry.space_group_name_H-M   'P 1'
#
loop_
_entity.id
_entity.type
_entity.pdbx_description
1 polymer ?
#
loop_
_entity_poly.entity_id
_entity_poly.type
_entity_poly.pdbx_seq_one_letter_code
_entity_poly.pdbx_strand_id
1 'polypeptide(L)'
;MFKQSEKQFGKLQAKGEWKQESAEGITLYYRDLKFERYSLRFLLSFDADGSMNTIRLMPVPAASTAKPVAYNKEKMQERDITVGADDFKLPGTLTLPVGKKKAPVVILVHGSGPQDRDETVGPNKPFRDLAWGLAERGIATVRYDKRTKVYGAACVPEGRNIDYDTESVDDAVAIIAWAKELPEVDADSVYVLGHSLGATLAPRIAEQADGLTGIILVAALARPFEDAIVEQMTYISSLTDSSANAKKQITEIKKQADNIKKLGTPEYDDKIPLLLNLPRSYWEFANAYKPVEVASKLALPILILQGERDYQVTMQDFGLWRFGLMRNKNAFLKSYPKLNHMLQEGSGKATPFEYNQASPVVGYIMDLSLIHISEPTRPEPI
;
A
#
# COMPACT_ATOMS: atom_id res chain seq x y z
N MET A 1 -11.08 -28.83 14.05
CA MET A 1 -10.20 -27.65 14.17
C MET A 1 -8.94 -27.97 15.00
N PHE A 2 -8.97 -28.21 16.31
CA PHE A 2 -7.76 -28.40 17.14
C PHE A 2 -6.81 -29.52 16.70
N LYS A 3 -7.32 -30.72 16.38
CA LYS A 3 -6.46 -31.84 15.88
C LYS A 3 -5.75 -31.52 14.57
N GLN A 4 -6.36 -30.68 13.74
CA GLN A 4 -5.77 -30.24 12.48
C GLN A 4 -4.70 -29.16 12.73
N SER A 5 -4.96 -28.28 13.69
CA SER A 5 -4.00 -27.26 14.12
C SER A 5 -2.76 -27.87 14.75
N GLU A 6 -2.89 -28.96 15.53
CA GLU A 6 -1.71 -29.66 16.09
C GLU A 6 -0.82 -30.31 15.03
N LYS A 7 -1.42 -30.81 13.94
CA LYS A 7 -0.63 -31.34 12.80
C LYS A 7 0.18 -30.21 12.14
N GLN A 8 -0.36 -29.01 12.08
CA GLN A 8 0.22 -27.88 11.38
C GLN A 8 1.21 -27.09 12.25
N PHE A 9 0.86 -26.85 13.51
CA PHE A 9 1.58 -25.94 14.41
C PHE A 9 2.35 -26.64 15.56
N GLY A 10 2.30 -27.96 15.62
CA GLY A 10 2.83 -28.77 16.72
C GLY A 10 1.84 -28.87 17.89
N LYS A 11 2.22 -29.56 18.97
CA LYS A 11 1.36 -29.76 20.13
C LYS A 11 1.04 -28.44 20.83
N LEU A 12 -0.17 -28.32 21.34
CA LEU A 12 -0.60 -27.21 22.16
C LEU A 12 0.14 -27.23 23.51
N GLN A 13 0.90 -26.22 23.81
CA GLN A 13 1.72 -26.09 25.03
C GLN A 13 1.03 -25.31 26.15
N ALA A 14 0.29 -24.24 25.79
CA ALA A 14 -0.39 -23.40 26.77
C ALA A 14 -1.65 -22.73 26.18
N LYS A 15 -2.60 -22.41 27.09
CA LYS A 15 -3.82 -21.66 26.77
C LYS A 15 -3.83 -20.41 27.66
N GLY A 16 -3.92 -19.24 27.06
CA GLY A 16 -4.12 -17.97 27.77
C GLY A 16 -5.52 -17.86 28.38
N GLU A 17 -5.74 -16.85 29.20
CA GLU A 17 -7.07 -16.52 29.73
C GLU A 17 -8.00 -16.01 28.63
N TRP A 18 -9.32 -16.20 28.81
CA TRP A 18 -10.32 -15.61 27.96
C TRP A 18 -10.39 -14.11 28.18
N LYS A 19 -10.44 -13.36 27.09
CA LYS A 19 -10.68 -11.92 27.08
C LYS A 19 -11.95 -11.64 26.30
N GLN A 20 -12.65 -10.58 26.68
CA GLN A 20 -13.89 -10.12 26.06
C GLN A 20 -13.73 -8.65 25.67
N GLU A 21 -14.17 -8.32 24.47
CA GLU A 21 -14.28 -6.95 23.97
C GLU A 21 -15.64 -6.80 23.30
N SER A 22 -16.29 -5.64 23.45
CA SER A 22 -17.57 -5.36 22.80
C SER A 22 -17.53 -4.00 22.13
N ALA A 23 -17.92 -3.94 20.86
CA ALA A 23 -18.02 -2.72 20.07
C ALA A 23 -19.14 -2.87 19.04
N GLU A 24 -19.92 -1.82 18.83
CA GLU A 24 -20.94 -1.72 17.78
C GLU A 24 -21.93 -2.88 17.72
N GLY A 25 -22.33 -3.41 18.89
CA GLY A 25 -23.29 -4.53 18.98
C GLY A 25 -22.68 -5.91 18.74
N ILE A 26 -21.37 -6.01 18.49
CA ILE A 26 -20.64 -7.28 18.37
C ILE A 26 -19.86 -7.54 19.66
N THR A 27 -19.95 -8.74 20.20
CA THR A 27 -19.12 -9.20 21.32
C THR A 27 -18.08 -10.19 20.83
N LEU A 28 -16.83 -9.88 21.08
CA LEU A 28 -15.66 -10.71 20.78
C LEU A 28 -15.16 -11.41 22.05
N TYR A 29 -15.00 -12.72 21.98
CA TYR A 29 -14.28 -13.50 22.96
C TYR A 29 -13.01 -14.05 22.33
N TYR A 30 -11.87 -13.90 22.97
CA TYR A 30 -10.64 -14.47 22.45
C TYR A 30 -9.71 -14.97 23.57
N ARG A 31 -8.86 -15.90 23.19
CA ARG A 31 -7.75 -16.38 24.01
C ARG A 31 -6.58 -16.79 23.15
N ASP A 32 -5.37 -16.58 23.67
CA ASP A 32 -4.16 -16.97 22.98
C ASP A 32 -3.80 -18.42 23.28
N LEU A 33 -3.40 -19.16 22.26
CA LEU A 33 -3.01 -20.56 22.28
C LEU A 33 -1.55 -20.66 21.85
N LYS A 34 -0.68 -21.19 22.72
CA LYS A 34 0.74 -21.40 22.41
C LYS A 34 0.92 -22.84 21.93
N PHE A 35 1.24 -23.01 20.65
CA PHE A 35 1.69 -24.28 20.07
C PHE A 35 3.21 -24.33 20.04
N GLU A 36 3.79 -25.49 19.75
CA GLU A 36 5.24 -25.67 19.67
C GLU A 36 5.93 -24.74 18.69
N ARG A 37 5.29 -24.46 17.55
CA ARG A 37 5.86 -23.65 16.45
C ARG A 37 5.25 -22.28 16.32
N TYR A 38 4.03 -22.05 16.87
CA TYR A 38 3.28 -20.80 16.69
C TYR A 38 2.43 -20.45 17.91
N SER A 39 2.19 -19.16 18.09
CA SER A 39 1.14 -18.67 19.00
C SER A 39 -0.04 -18.18 18.19
N LEU A 40 -1.22 -18.72 18.44
CA LEU A 40 -2.44 -18.42 17.73
C LEU A 40 -3.50 -17.89 18.69
N ARG A 41 -4.30 -16.92 18.22
CA ARG A 41 -5.48 -16.42 18.92
C ARG A 41 -6.71 -17.16 18.43
N PHE A 42 -7.40 -17.81 19.33
CA PHE A 42 -8.72 -18.36 19.09
C PHE A 42 -9.77 -17.29 19.40
N LEU A 43 -10.58 -16.93 18.41
CA LEU A 43 -11.54 -15.85 18.46
C LEU A 43 -12.93 -16.35 18.12
N LEU A 44 -13.90 -15.90 18.91
CA LEU A 44 -15.34 -16.08 18.68
C LEU A 44 -15.98 -14.69 18.64
N SER A 45 -16.87 -14.44 17.66
CA SER A 45 -17.72 -13.25 17.70
C SER A 45 -19.19 -13.61 17.74
N PHE A 46 -19.94 -12.80 18.45
CA PHE A 46 -21.38 -12.94 18.64
C PHE A 46 -22.05 -11.60 18.29
N ASP A 47 -23.17 -11.68 17.58
CA ASP A 47 -24.02 -10.53 17.32
C ASP A 47 -24.82 -10.12 18.57
N ALA A 48 -25.52 -9.00 18.50
CA ALA A 48 -26.29 -8.45 19.64
C ALA A 48 -27.41 -9.38 20.12
N ASP A 49 -27.91 -10.28 19.26
CA ASP A 49 -28.92 -11.32 19.60
C ASP A 49 -28.29 -12.57 20.22
N GLY A 50 -26.98 -12.64 20.39
CA GLY A 50 -26.24 -13.76 20.91
C GLY A 50 -25.95 -14.87 19.91
N SER A 51 -26.27 -14.68 18.64
CA SER A 51 -25.91 -15.64 17.58
C SER A 51 -24.40 -15.56 17.28
N MET A 52 -23.80 -16.75 17.04
CA MET A 52 -22.37 -16.81 16.71
C MET A 52 -22.17 -16.37 15.26
N ASN A 53 -21.44 -15.27 15.09
CA ASN A 53 -21.10 -14.70 13.78
C ASN A 53 -19.83 -15.32 13.20
N THR A 54 -18.78 -15.45 14.02
CA THR A 54 -17.47 -15.88 13.53
C THR A 54 -16.76 -16.77 14.53
N ILE A 55 -16.06 -17.79 14.02
CA ILE A 55 -15.05 -18.56 14.72
C ILE A 55 -13.75 -18.56 13.91
N ARG A 56 -12.67 -18.07 14.49
CA ARG A 56 -11.37 -17.98 13.82
C ARG A 56 -10.22 -18.44 14.72
N LEU A 57 -9.21 -18.99 14.06
CA LEU A 57 -7.90 -19.21 14.63
C LEU A 57 -6.92 -18.34 13.82
N MET A 58 -6.33 -17.35 14.44
CA MET A 58 -5.47 -16.36 13.80
C MET A 58 -4.17 -16.21 14.61
N PRO A 59 -3.08 -15.75 14.02
CA PRO A 59 -1.85 -15.50 14.78
C PRO A 59 -2.12 -14.56 15.94
N VAL A 60 -1.46 -14.84 17.10
CA VAL A 60 -1.44 -13.85 18.20
C VAL A 60 -0.70 -12.63 17.67
N PRO A 61 -1.30 -11.44 17.73
CA PRO A 61 -0.56 -10.24 17.44
C PRO A 61 0.67 -10.20 18.36
N ALA A 62 1.89 -10.19 17.82
CA ALA A 62 3.07 -9.99 18.65
C ALA A 62 2.96 -8.57 19.25
N ALA A 63 3.33 -8.38 20.51
CA ALA A 63 3.31 -7.04 21.08
C ALA A 63 4.22 -6.12 20.25
N SER A 64 3.65 -5.07 19.68
CA SER A 64 4.45 -4.08 18.97
C SER A 64 5.47 -3.48 19.95
N THR A 65 6.75 -3.65 19.62
CA THR A 65 7.83 -2.98 20.36
C THR A 65 8.04 -1.55 19.86
N ALA A 66 7.35 -1.15 18.78
CA ALA A 66 7.39 0.19 18.26
C ALA A 66 6.67 1.15 19.20
N LYS A 67 7.40 2.15 19.66
CA LYS A 67 6.79 3.25 20.42
C LYS A 67 5.83 4.00 19.51
N PRO A 68 4.60 4.32 19.99
CA PRO A 68 3.72 5.21 19.25
C PRO A 68 4.48 6.51 18.90
N VAL A 69 4.45 6.92 17.64
CA VAL A 69 4.96 8.24 17.27
C VAL A 69 3.95 9.25 17.80
N ALA A 70 4.38 10.08 18.72
CA ALA A 70 3.56 11.18 19.23
C ALA A 70 3.69 12.37 18.26
N TYR A 71 2.72 12.56 17.39
CA TYR A 71 2.66 13.75 16.52
C TYR A 71 2.14 14.96 17.31
N ASN A 72 2.78 16.10 17.13
CA ASN A 72 2.32 17.35 17.73
C ASN A 72 1.22 17.98 16.87
N LYS A 73 -0.04 17.75 17.25
CA LYS A 73 -1.21 18.26 16.53
C LYS A 73 -1.31 19.80 16.51
N GLU A 74 -0.60 20.51 17.39
CA GLU A 74 -0.56 21.98 17.36
C GLU A 74 0.25 22.51 16.15
N LYS A 75 1.07 21.65 15.53
CA LYS A 75 1.85 22.00 14.33
C LYS A 75 1.12 21.76 13.02
N MET A 76 -0.10 21.23 13.06
CA MET A 76 -0.87 20.91 11.86
C MET A 76 -2.33 21.29 12.00
N GLN A 77 -2.96 21.53 10.86
CA GLN A 77 -4.40 21.75 10.72
C GLN A 77 -4.94 20.82 9.64
N GLU A 78 -5.99 20.09 9.92
CA GLU A 78 -6.68 19.25 8.96
C GLU A 78 -8.00 19.90 8.53
N ARG A 79 -8.29 19.78 7.23
CA ARG A 79 -9.53 20.27 6.61
C ARG A 79 -10.08 19.19 5.69
N ASP A 80 -11.38 18.90 5.83
CA ASP A 80 -12.06 18.02 4.89
C ASP A 80 -12.16 18.69 3.51
N ILE A 81 -11.95 17.89 2.48
CA ILE A 81 -11.97 18.31 1.08
C ILE A 81 -12.80 17.34 0.26
N THR A 82 -13.19 17.76 -0.93
CA THR A 82 -13.76 16.90 -1.98
C THR A 82 -12.97 17.14 -3.25
N VAL A 83 -12.39 16.08 -3.81
CA VAL A 83 -11.48 16.11 -4.96
C VAL A 83 -11.84 14.98 -5.94
N GLY A 84 -11.10 14.81 -7.02
CA GLY A 84 -11.24 13.72 -7.99
C GLY A 84 -11.41 14.22 -9.41
N ALA A 85 -11.37 13.30 -10.37
CA ALA A 85 -11.53 13.55 -11.80
C ALA A 85 -12.98 13.33 -12.25
N ASP A 86 -13.36 13.96 -13.34
CA ASP A 86 -14.68 13.88 -13.96
C ASP A 86 -15.81 14.18 -12.93
N ASP A 87 -16.85 13.36 -12.91
CA ASP A 87 -17.96 13.47 -11.95
C ASP A 87 -17.71 12.71 -10.63
N PHE A 88 -16.55 12.10 -10.45
CA PHE A 88 -16.22 11.35 -9.23
C PHE A 88 -15.76 12.27 -8.12
N LYS A 89 -16.61 12.44 -7.11
CA LYS A 89 -16.34 13.27 -5.93
C LYS A 89 -15.79 12.38 -4.81
N LEU A 90 -14.50 12.53 -4.54
CA LEU A 90 -13.77 11.73 -3.56
C LEU A 90 -13.61 12.54 -2.27
N PRO A 91 -14.17 12.07 -1.15
CA PRO A 91 -13.88 12.67 0.15
C PRO A 91 -12.39 12.56 0.47
N GLY A 92 -11.81 13.62 1.05
CA GLY A 92 -10.39 13.65 1.37
C GLY A 92 -10.10 14.54 2.58
N THR A 93 -8.82 14.65 2.90
CA THR A 93 -8.28 15.52 3.95
C THR A 93 -7.06 16.25 3.45
N LEU A 94 -7.07 17.56 3.53
CA LEU A 94 -5.90 18.42 3.38
C LEU A 94 -5.29 18.63 4.76
N THR A 95 -4.04 18.22 4.93
CA THR A 95 -3.26 18.48 6.15
C THR A 95 -2.27 19.60 5.87
N LEU A 96 -2.35 20.70 6.61
CA LEU A 96 -1.55 21.92 6.46
C LEU A 96 -0.59 22.08 7.64
N PRO A 97 0.66 22.47 7.42
CA PRO A 97 1.55 22.88 8.50
C PRO A 97 1.14 24.24 9.06
N VAL A 98 1.10 24.36 10.39
CA VAL A 98 0.83 25.63 11.07
C VAL A 98 2.03 26.57 10.92
N GLY A 99 1.76 27.85 10.67
CA GLY A 99 2.79 28.89 10.60
C GLY A 99 3.43 29.11 9.23
N LYS A 100 3.09 28.30 8.20
CA LYS A 100 3.50 28.55 6.81
C LYS A 100 2.38 29.18 6.00
N LYS A 101 2.68 30.25 5.26
CA LYS A 101 1.73 30.92 4.35
C LYS A 101 1.52 30.12 3.06
N LYS A 102 2.61 29.55 2.52
CA LYS A 102 2.63 28.66 1.37
C LYS A 102 3.55 27.49 1.69
N ALA A 103 3.04 26.27 1.55
CA ALA A 103 3.80 25.06 1.83
C ALA A 103 3.96 24.21 0.56
N PRO A 104 5.10 23.53 0.38
CA PRO A 104 5.15 22.40 -0.54
C PRO A 104 4.02 21.43 -0.24
N VAL A 105 3.50 20.75 -1.26
CA VAL A 105 2.42 19.78 -1.06
C VAL A 105 2.77 18.42 -1.65
N VAL A 106 2.40 17.37 -0.94
CA VAL A 106 2.52 15.98 -1.39
C VAL A 106 1.14 15.35 -1.51
N ILE A 107 0.82 14.88 -2.71
CA ILE A 107 -0.38 14.09 -2.97
C ILE A 107 -0.05 12.63 -2.70
N LEU A 108 -0.78 11.96 -1.79
CA LEU A 108 -0.58 10.57 -1.42
C LEU A 108 -1.46 9.66 -2.29
N VAL A 109 -0.82 8.77 -3.08
CA VAL A 109 -1.49 7.87 -4.04
C VAL A 109 -1.39 6.42 -3.57
N HIS A 110 -2.55 5.82 -3.37
CA HIS A 110 -2.72 4.50 -2.74
C HIS A 110 -2.18 3.31 -3.54
N GLY A 111 -1.94 2.23 -2.81
CA GLY A 111 -1.74 0.90 -3.36
C GLY A 111 -2.99 0.31 -4.01
N SER A 112 -2.93 -0.97 -4.34
CA SER A 112 -4.02 -1.71 -4.99
C SER A 112 -5.24 -1.87 -4.09
N GLY A 113 -6.42 -2.00 -4.72
CA GLY A 113 -7.69 -2.24 -4.04
C GLY A 113 -8.40 -0.97 -3.54
N PRO A 114 -9.57 -1.13 -2.91
CA PRO A 114 -10.42 -0.04 -2.45
C PRO A 114 -9.92 0.52 -1.11
N GLN A 115 -9.03 1.49 -1.15
CA GLN A 115 -8.37 2.10 0.00
C GLN A 115 -9.08 3.36 0.48
N ASP A 116 -9.12 3.56 1.81
CA ASP A 116 -9.50 4.84 2.39
C ASP A 116 -8.32 5.84 2.35
N ARG A 117 -8.58 7.11 2.65
CA ARG A 117 -7.58 8.19 2.64
C ARG A 117 -6.36 7.95 3.54
N ASP A 118 -6.48 7.11 4.53
CA ASP A 118 -5.42 6.75 5.46
C ASP A 118 -4.63 5.51 5.03
N GLU A 119 -5.08 4.82 3.95
CA GLU A 119 -4.58 3.51 3.51
C GLU A 119 -4.61 2.49 4.67
N THR A 120 -5.77 2.39 5.31
CA THR A 120 -5.95 1.65 6.57
C THR A 120 -5.78 0.15 6.37
N VAL A 121 -4.83 -0.45 7.08
CA VAL A 121 -4.63 -1.90 7.16
C VAL A 121 -4.62 -2.34 8.63
N GLY A 122 -5.69 -2.99 9.07
CA GLY A 122 -5.89 -3.31 10.47
C GLY A 122 -5.87 -2.03 11.34
N PRO A 123 -5.05 -1.96 12.40
CA PRO A 123 -4.92 -0.75 13.23
C PRO A 123 -4.00 0.32 12.63
N ASN A 124 -3.37 0.07 11.48
CA ASN A 124 -2.34 0.93 10.90
C ASN A 124 -2.92 1.90 9.88
N LYS A 125 -2.40 3.11 9.85
CA LYS A 125 -2.84 4.19 8.97
C LYS A 125 -1.63 4.92 8.36
N PRO A 126 -0.90 4.27 7.45
CA PRO A 126 0.38 4.79 6.96
C PRO A 126 0.27 6.16 6.31
N PHE A 127 -0.78 6.45 5.56
CA PHE A 127 -0.93 7.76 4.94
C PHE A 127 -1.25 8.87 5.94
N ARG A 128 -2.01 8.58 7.00
CA ARG A 128 -2.18 9.53 8.10
C ARG A 128 -0.85 9.80 8.81
N ASP A 129 -0.08 8.77 9.10
CA ASP A 129 1.22 8.91 9.77
C ASP A 129 2.19 9.72 8.92
N LEU A 130 2.25 9.48 7.59
CA LEU A 130 3.02 10.29 6.65
C LEU A 130 2.53 11.74 6.63
N ALA A 131 1.22 11.98 6.54
CA ALA A 131 0.66 13.31 6.50
C ALA A 131 1.00 14.15 7.74
N TRP A 132 0.83 13.57 8.92
CA TRP A 132 1.15 14.25 10.17
C TRP A 132 2.65 14.49 10.34
N GLY A 133 3.47 13.51 10.00
CA GLY A 133 4.92 13.66 10.07
C GLY A 133 5.49 14.67 9.08
N LEU A 134 4.94 14.76 7.88
CA LEU A 134 5.32 15.77 6.89
C LEU A 134 4.84 17.17 7.30
N ALA A 135 3.62 17.29 7.87
CA ALA A 135 3.11 18.57 8.35
C ALA A 135 3.97 19.15 9.49
N GLU A 136 4.45 18.34 10.44
CA GLU A 136 5.41 18.78 11.45
C GLU A 136 6.70 19.34 10.88
N ARG A 137 7.04 18.94 9.64
CA ARG A 137 8.22 19.38 8.88
C ARG A 137 7.92 20.51 7.90
N GLY A 138 6.69 21.03 7.93
CA GLY A 138 6.29 22.17 7.12
C GLY A 138 5.85 21.84 5.70
N ILE A 139 5.42 20.61 5.43
CA ILE A 139 4.93 20.13 4.14
C ILE A 139 3.44 19.82 4.28
N ALA A 140 2.62 20.34 3.37
CA ALA A 140 1.21 20.02 3.26
C ALA A 140 1.02 18.64 2.58
N THR A 141 -0.10 17.97 2.87
CA THR A 141 -0.45 16.71 2.20
C THR A 141 -1.92 16.65 1.82
N VAL A 142 -2.20 15.98 0.71
CA VAL A 142 -3.56 15.64 0.28
C VAL A 142 -3.72 14.12 0.34
N ARG A 143 -4.74 13.69 1.09
CA ARG A 143 -5.19 12.30 1.21
C ARG A 143 -6.65 12.22 0.78
N TYR A 144 -7.05 11.19 0.07
CA TYR A 144 -8.42 11.04 -0.43
C TYR A 144 -8.86 9.59 -0.41
N ASP A 145 -10.17 9.35 -0.34
CA ASP A 145 -10.71 8.01 -0.46
C ASP A 145 -10.68 7.60 -1.93
N LYS A 146 -10.08 6.45 -2.25
CA LYS A 146 -9.91 5.98 -3.62
C LYS A 146 -11.27 5.77 -4.29
N ARG A 147 -11.40 6.07 -5.60
CA ARG A 147 -12.69 5.93 -6.30
C ARG A 147 -13.29 4.53 -6.21
N THR A 148 -12.45 3.49 -6.22
CA THR A 148 -12.89 2.11 -6.02
C THR A 148 -13.48 1.86 -4.63
N LYS A 149 -13.06 2.62 -3.61
CA LYS A 149 -13.63 2.60 -2.26
C LYS A 149 -14.97 3.32 -2.18
N VAL A 150 -15.07 4.47 -2.83
CA VAL A 150 -16.26 5.34 -2.75
C VAL A 150 -17.41 4.80 -3.61
N TYR A 151 -17.10 4.36 -4.83
CA TYR A 151 -18.11 4.00 -5.83
C TYR A 151 -18.20 2.50 -6.11
N GLY A 152 -17.27 1.68 -5.62
CA GLY A 152 -17.25 0.23 -5.87
C GLY A 152 -17.29 -0.09 -7.37
N ALA A 153 -18.28 -0.87 -7.80
CA ALA A 153 -18.43 -1.25 -9.20
C ALA A 153 -18.78 -0.07 -10.14
N ALA A 154 -19.32 1.04 -9.61
CA ALA A 154 -19.66 2.24 -10.38
C ALA A 154 -18.50 3.24 -10.49
N CYS A 155 -17.26 2.82 -10.18
CA CYS A 155 -16.07 3.67 -10.18
C CYS A 155 -15.52 4.02 -11.57
N VAL A 156 -16.11 3.49 -12.65
CA VAL A 156 -15.63 3.67 -14.01
C VAL A 156 -16.56 4.63 -14.77
N PRO A 157 -16.04 5.64 -15.48
CA PRO A 157 -16.85 6.50 -16.32
C PRO A 157 -17.60 5.70 -17.39
N GLU A 158 -18.76 6.22 -17.83
CA GLU A 158 -19.53 5.58 -18.90
C GLU A 158 -18.70 5.44 -20.16
N GLY A 159 -18.75 4.26 -20.78
CA GLY A 159 -18.00 3.94 -22.00
C GLY A 159 -16.51 3.63 -21.80
N ARG A 160 -16.00 3.67 -20.57
CA ARG A 160 -14.62 3.23 -20.25
C ARG A 160 -14.61 1.89 -19.52
N ASN A 161 -13.46 1.25 -19.51
CA ASN A 161 -13.21 0.04 -18.70
C ASN A 161 -12.33 0.41 -17.51
N ILE A 162 -12.37 -0.42 -16.47
CA ILE A 162 -11.42 -0.27 -15.37
C ILE A 162 -10.02 -0.67 -15.84
N ASP A 163 -9.07 0.22 -15.61
CA ASP A 163 -7.64 0.06 -15.85
C ASP A 163 -6.87 0.93 -14.84
N TYR A 164 -5.55 1.04 -14.98
CA TYR A 164 -4.73 1.85 -14.06
C TYR A 164 -5.08 3.34 -14.11
N ASP A 165 -5.46 3.86 -15.29
CA ASP A 165 -5.81 5.26 -15.43
C ASP A 165 -7.12 5.55 -14.69
N THR A 166 -8.17 4.81 -14.99
CA THR A 166 -9.48 4.96 -14.35
C THR A 166 -9.48 4.56 -12.87
N GLU A 167 -8.59 3.66 -12.43
CA GLU A 167 -8.50 3.30 -11.01
C GLU A 167 -7.81 4.38 -10.16
N SER A 168 -6.76 5.05 -10.68
CA SER A 168 -5.87 5.85 -9.85
C SER A 168 -5.27 7.08 -10.51
N VAL A 169 -4.86 7.00 -11.79
CA VAL A 169 -4.07 8.06 -12.44
C VAL A 169 -4.91 9.30 -12.70
N ASP A 170 -6.12 9.13 -13.26
CA ASP A 170 -7.02 10.26 -13.60
C ASP A 170 -7.31 11.12 -12.36
N ASP A 171 -7.62 10.49 -11.22
CA ASP A 171 -7.86 11.21 -9.96
C ASP A 171 -6.61 11.92 -9.45
N ALA A 172 -5.47 11.26 -9.47
CA ALA A 172 -4.21 11.86 -9.00
C ALA A 172 -3.84 13.11 -9.82
N VAL A 173 -3.98 13.05 -11.15
CA VAL A 173 -3.73 14.19 -12.06
C VAL A 173 -4.70 15.35 -11.76
N ALA A 174 -5.98 15.06 -11.61
CA ALA A 174 -6.97 16.09 -11.27
C ALA A 174 -6.69 16.74 -9.89
N ILE A 175 -6.27 15.93 -8.90
CA ILE A 175 -5.93 16.39 -7.55
C ILE A 175 -4.66 17.25 -7.57
N ILE A 176 -3.67 16.92 -8.39
CA ILE A 176 -2.47 17.76 -8.58
C ILE A 176 -2.86 19.14 -9.10
N ALA A 177 -3.68 19.19 -10.16
CA ALA A 177 -4.16 20.44 -10.71
C ALA A 177 -4.94 21.26 -9.68
N TRP A 178 -5.87 20.62 -8.95
CA TRP A 178 -6.63 21.27 -7.87
C TRP A 178 -5.74 21.79 -6.74
N ALA A 179 -4.73 21.02 -6.32
CA ALA A 179 -3.85 21.43 -5.23
C ALA A 179 -3.01 22.67 -5.57
N LYS A 180 -2.65 22.86 -6.83
CA LYS A 180 -1.91 24.05 -7.32
C LYS A 180 -2.71 25.34 -7.22
N GLU A 181 -4.04 25.25 -7.21
CA GLU A 181 -4.92 26.43 -7.07
C GLU A 181 -5.15 26.84 -5.61
N LEU A 182 -4.66 26.06 -4.64
CA LEU A 182 -4.86 26.37 -3.23
C LEU A 182 -3.95 27.52 -2.78
N PRO A 183 -4.49 28.55 -2.09
CA PRO A 183 -3.71 29.69 -1.64
C PRO A 183 -2.65 29.35 -0.59
N GLU A 184 -2.83 28.26 0.15
CA GLU A 184 -1.90 27.75 1.18
C GLU A 184 -0.76 26.91 0.59
N VAL A 185 -0.83 26.57 -0.70
CA VAL A 185 0.15 25.69 -1.39
C VAL A 185 1.10 26.51 -2.23
N ASP A 186 2.35 26.11 -2.25
CA ASP A 186 3.35 26.58 -3.21
C ASP A 186 3.17 25.79 -4.52
N ALA A 187 2.59 26.42 -5.53
CA ALA A 187 2.28 25.79 -6.82
C ALA A 187 3.52 25.30 -7.60
N ASP A 188 4.71 25.80 -7.25
CA ASP A 188 5.98 25.37 -7.85
C ASP A 188 6.63 24.22 -7.06
N SER A 189 5.99 23.77 -5.98
CA SER A 189 6.51 22.73 -5.07
C SER A 189 5.46 21.63 -4.81
N VAL A 190 5.00 20.98 -5.90
CA VAL A 190 3.97 19.94 -5.88
C VAL A 190 4.58 18.57 -6.17
N TYR A 191 4.36 17.61 -5.30
CA TYR A 191 4.94 16.27 -5.36
C TYR A 191 3.87 15.18 -5.28
N VAL A 192 4.19 14.01 -5.82
CA VAL A 192 3.43 12.77 -5.61
C VAL A 192 4.25 11.82 -4.78
N LEU A 193 3.67 11.25 -3.73
CA LEU A 193 4.16 10.06 -3.06
C LEU A 193 3.18 8.93 -3.33
N GLY A 194 3.61 7.95 -4.11
CA GLY A 194 2.87 6.73 -4.35
C GLY A 194 3.34 5.61 -3.43
N HIS A 195 2.41 4.77 -2.97
CA HIS A 195 2.70 3.54 -2.26
C HIS A 195 2.24 2.33 -3.07
N SER A 196 3.07 1.28 -3.14
CA SER A 196 2.74 0.03 -3.83
C SER A 196 2.29 0.27 -5.29
N LEU A 197 1.05 -0.04 -5.67
CA LEU A 197 0.51 0.27 -7.00
C LEU A 197 0.62 1.78 -7.32
N GLY A 198 0.28 2.66 -6.37
CA GLY A 198 0.43 4.11 -6.55
C GLY A 198 1.87 4.53 -6.83
N ALA A 199 2.85 3.86 -6.24
CA ALA A 199 4.26 4.08 -6.54
C ALA A 199 4.63 3.59 -7.94
N THR A 200 4.10 2.45 -8.36
CA THR A 200 4.26 1.91 -9.72
C THR A 200 3.68 2.87 -10.76
N LEU A 201 2.58 3.55 -10.43
CA LEU A 201 1.88 4.50 -11.30
C LEU A 201 2.41 5.94 -11.22
N ALA A 202 3.21 6.29 -10.22
CA ALA A 202 3.74 7.65 -10.07
C ALA A 202 4.48 8.17 -11.31
N PRO A 203 5.28 7.38 -12.06
CA PRO A 203 5.86 7.83 -13.31
C PRO A 203 4.81 8.19 -14.38
N ARG A 204 3.71 7.42 -14.48
CA ARG A 204 2.62 7.69 -15.41
C ARG A 204 1.83 8.94 -15.03
N ILE A 205 1.60 9.13 -13.73
CA ILE A 205 1.02 10.37 -13.21
C ILE A 205 1.89 11.56 -13.61
N ALA A 206 3.21 11.43 -13.48
CA ALA A 206 4.16 12.48 -13.84
C ALA A 206 4.22 12.77 -15.35
N GLU A 207 3.92 11.80 -16.22
CA GLU A 207 3.79 12.02 -17.66
C GLU A 207 2.54 12.84 -18.03
N GLN A 208 1.47 12.73 -17.22
CA GLN A 208 0.18 13.33 -17.52
C GLN A 208 -0.09 14.62 -16.75
N ALA A 209 0.57 14.83 -15.61
CA ALA A 209 0.36 15.98 -14.76
C ALA A 209 1.29 17.14 -15.12
N ASP A 210 0.72 18.32 -15.37
CA ASP A 210 1.50 19.52 -15.62
C ASP A 210 2.10 20.10 -14.34
N GLY A 211 3.41 20.42 -14.39
CA GLY A 211 4.12 21.16 -13.34
C GLY A 211 4.29 20.38 -12.03
N LEU A 212 4.43 19.06 -12.11
CA LEU A 212 4.85 18.25 -10.96
C LEU A 212 6.35 18.43 -10.73
N THR A 213 6.74 18.67 -9.47
CA THR A 213 8.13 19.00 -9.12
C THR A 213 8.99 17.74 -8.90
N GLY A 214 8.39 16.65 -8.42
CA GLY A 214 9.07 15.38 -8.21
C GLY A 214 8.13 14.26 -7.78
N ILE A 215 8.63 13.02 -7.81
CA ILE A 215 7.88 11.83 -7.39
C ILE A 215 8.66 11.00 -6.38
N ILE A 216 7.93 10.44 -5.41
CA ILE A 216 8.45 9.57 -4.36
C ILE A 216 7.73 8.21 -4.50
N LEU A 217 8.49 7.17 -4.75
CA LEU A 217 8.01 5.82 -4.97
C LEU A 217 8.32 4.96 -3.75
N VAL A 218 7.31 4.55 -3.03
CA VAL A 218 7.44 3.68 -1.85
C VAL A 218 6.96 2.28 -2.19
N ALA A 219 7.85 1.30 -2.08
CA ALA A 219 7.54 -0.10 -2.39
C ALA A 219 6.95 -0.28 -3.81
N ALA A 220 7.63 0.28 -4.83
CA ALA A 220 7.18 0.30 -6.21
C ALA A 220 7.45 -1.02 -6.93
N LEU A 221 6.42 -1.62 -7.52
CA LEU A 221 6.58 -2.80 -8.36
C LEU A 221 7.22 -2.40 -9.70
N ALA A 222 8.21 -3.17 -10.15
CA ALA A 222 8.92 -2.98 -11.43
C ALA A 222 8.66 -4.09 -12.44
N ARG A 223 8.41 -5.30 -11.94
CA ARG A 223 8.11 -6.51 -12.75
C ARG A 223 6.62 -6.65 -13.03
N PRO A 224 6.20 -7.61 -13.88
CA PRO A 224 4.79 -7.88 -14.16
C PRO A 224 3.98 -8.14 -12.89
N PHE A 225 2.78 -7.57 -12.82
CA PHE A 225 1.94 -7.62 -11.62
C PHE A 225 1.49 -9.04 -11.29
N GLU A 226 1.17 -9.86 -12.31
CA GLU A 226 0.80 -11.25 -12.16
C GLU A 226 1.91 -12.10 -11.54
N ASP A 227 3.18 -11.79 -11.82
CA ASP A 227 4.33 -12.48 -11.22
C ASP A 227 4.47 -12.14 -9.73
N ALA A 228 4.25 -10.89 -9.37
CA ALA A 228 4.25 -10.46 -7.97
C ALA A 228 3.13 -11.13 -7.17
N ILE A 229 1.93 -11.25 -7.74
CA ILE A 229 0.81 -11.98 -7.11
C ILE A 229 1.17 -13.43 -6.85
N VAL A 230 1.76 -14.12 -7.84
CA VAL A 230 2.20 -15.51 -7.68
C VAL A 230 3.21 -15.66 -6.53
N GLU A 231 4.19 -14.76 -6.45
CA GLU A 231 5.19 -14.79 -5.38
C GLU A 231 4.56 -14.53 -4.01
N GLN A 232 3.75 -13.49 -3.88
CA GLN A 232 3.04 -13.14 -2.64
C GLN A 232 2.18 -14.31 -2.15
N MET A 233 1.33 -14.86 -3.02
CA MET A 233 0.43 -15.95 -2.65
C MET A 233 1.18 -17.22 -2.31
N THR A 234 2.27 -17.52 -3.00
CA THR A 234 3.16 -18.67 -2.68
C THR A 234 3.79 -18.49 -1.30
N TYR A 235 4.28 -17.27 -1.00
CA TYR A 235 4.86 -16.97 0.31
C TYR A 235 3.82 -17.06 1.43
N ILE A 236 2.66 -16.43 1.28
CA ILE A 236 1.58 -16.46 2.27
C ILE A 236 1.11 -17.90 2.52
N SER A 237 0.93 -18.69 1.45
CA SER A 237 0.57 -20.12 1.55
C SER A 237 1.62 -20.90 2.34
N SER A 238 2.90 -20.64 2.12
CA SER A 238 4.00 -21.31 2.86
C SER A 238 3.97 -21.04 4.37
N LEU A 239 3.41 -19.89 4.79
CA LEU A 239 3.28 -19.52 6.20
C LEU A 239 2.04 -20.12 6.87
N THR A 240 0.98 -20.34 6.11
CA THR A 240 -0.36 -20.61 6.66
C THR A 240 -0.83 -22.04 6.42
N ASP A 241 -0.56 -22.61 5.23
CA ASP A 241 -1.10 -23.90 4.83
C ASP A 241 -0.16 -24.62 3.83
N SER A 242 0.35 -25.77 4.22
CA SER A 242 1.17 -26.65 3.36
C SER A 242 0.39 -27.85 2.79
N SER A 243 -0.95 -27.83 2.89
CA SER A 243 -1.82 -28.92 2.43
C SER A 243 -1.76 -29.13 0.91
N ALA A 244 -2.21 -30.29 0.44
CA ALA A 244 -2.36 -30.56 -0.98
C ALA A 244 -3.31 -29.59 -1.66
N ASN A 245 -4.35 -29.11 -0.94
CA ASN A 245 -5.28 -28.13 -1.45
C ASN A 245 -4.64 -26.75 -1.66
N ALA A 246 -3.82 -26.28 -0.71
CA ALA A 246 -3.06 -25.04 -0.85
C ALA A 246 -2.10 -25.10 -2.05
N LYS A 247 -1.40 -26.21 -2.23
CA LYS A 247 -0.53 -26.42 -3.40
C LYS A 247 -1.31 -26.38 -4.71
N LYS A 248 -2.53 -26.97 -4.75
CA LYS A 248 -3.41 -26.92 -5.92
C LYS A 248 -3.84 -25.48 -6.23
N GLN A 249 -4.20 -24.70 -5.20
CA GLN A 249 -4.55 -23.26 -5.36
C GLN A 249 -3.38 -22.47 -5.95
N ILE A 250 -2.15 -22.66 -5.46
CA ILE A 250 -0.98 -21.97 -6.01
C ILE A 250 -0.73 -22.40 -7.48
N THR A 251 -0.96 -23.68 -7.82
CA THR A 251 -0.85 -24.15 -9.21
C THR A 251 -1.86 -23.46 -10.12
N GLU A 252 -3.10 -23.26 -9.64
CA GLU A 252 -4.13 -22.56 -10.40
C GLU A 252 -3.80 -21.08 -10.58
N ILE A 253 -3.33 -20.40 -9.52
CA ILE A 253 -2.86 -19.01 -9.60
C ILE A 253 -1.74 -18.86 -10.61
N LYS A 254 -0.76 -19.76 -10.65
CA LYS A 254 0.31 -19.77 -11.66
C LYS A 254 -0.22 -19.93 -13.07
N LYS A 255 -1.18 -20.86 -13.27
CA LYS A 255 -1.84 -21.08 -14.57
C LYS A 255 -2.56 -19.80 -15.05
N GLN A 256 -3.26 -19.10 -14.15
CA GLN A 256 -3.91 -17.83 -14.46
C GLN A 256 -2.89 -16.75 -14.85
N ALA A 257 -1.79 -16.61 -14.09
CA ALA A 257 -0.71 -15.68 -14.39
C ALA A 257 -0.04 -15.96 -15.75
N ASP A 258 0.24 -17.23 -16.04
CA ASP A 258 0.82 -17.63 -17.33
C ASP A 258 -0.13 -17.37 -18.49
N ASN A 259 -1.44 -17.46 -18.28
CA ASN A 259 -2.44 -17.12 -19.27
C ASN A 259 -2.55 -15.61 -19.51
N ILE A 260 -2.44 -14.80 -18.46
CA ILE A 260 -2.41 -13.32 -18.56
C ILE A 260 -1.26 -12.85 -19.45
N LYS A 261 -0.08 -13.46 -19.35
CA LYS A 261 1.07 -13.14 -20.22
C LYS A 261 0.82 -13.40 -21.70
N LYS A 262 -0.18 -14.23 -22.03
CA LYS A 262 -0.55 -14.59 -23.39
C LYS A 262 -1.65 -13.69 -23.96
N LEU A 263 -2.15 -12.71 -23.21
CA LEU A 263 -3.15 -11.77 -23.69
C LEU A 263 -2.70 -11.12 -25.00
N GLY A 264 -3.61 -11.10 -25.99
CA GLY A 264 -3.33 -10.59 -27.33
C GLY A 264 -2.63 -11.58 -28.27
N THR A 265 -2.35 -12.81 -27.84
CA THR A 265 -1.76 -13.87 -28.66
C THR A 265 -2.74 -15.02 -28.90
N PRO A 266 -2.54 -15.89 -29.92
CA PRO A 266 -3.38 -17.06 -30.18
C PRO A 266 -3.35 -18.11 -29.06
N GLU A 267 -2.34 -18.08 -28.18
CA GLU A 267 -2.18 -19.01 -27.07
C GLU A 267 -3.00 -18.64 -25.82
N TYR A 268 -3.68 -17.48 -25.82
CA TYR A 268 -4.57 -17.07 -24.76
C TYR A 268 -5.82 -17.95 -24.72
N ASP A 269 -6.13 -18.48 -23.54
CA ASP A 269 -7.33 -19.29 -23.31
C ASP A 269 -8.36 -18.51 -22.49
N ASP A 270 -9.47 -18.13 -23.07
CA ASP A 270 -10.57 -17.36 -22.46
C ASP A 270 -11.36 -18.14 -21.39
N LYS A 271 -11.18 -19.46 -21.34
CA LYS A 271 -11.79 -20.34 -20.31
C LYS A 271 -11.04 -20.31 -18.98
N ILE A 272 -9.80 -19.80 -18.95
CA ILE A 272 -9.03 -19.68 -17.72
C ILE A 272 -9.39 -18.34 -17.07
N PRO A 273 -9.95 -18.33 -15.85
CA PRO A 273 -10.28 -17.10 -15.13
C PRO A 273 -9.04 -16.20 -14.97
N LEU A 274 -9.25 -14.89 -15.04
CA LEU A 274 -8.18 -13.91 -14.78
C LEU A 274 -7.97 -13.75 -13.27
N LEU A 275 -6.74 -13.43 -12.86
CA LEU A 275 -6.39 -13.21 -11.46
C LEU A 275 -7.22 -12.07 -10.85
N LEU A 276 -7.53 -12.20 -9.56
CA LEU A 276 -8.25 -11.22 -8.74
C LEU A 276 -9.64 -10.85 -9.28
N ASN A 277 -10.19 -11.62 -10.22
CA ASN A 277 -11.43 -11.30 -10.93
C ASN A 277 -11.41 -9.91 -11.62
N LEU A 278 -10.22 -9.40 -11.94
CA LEU A 278 -10.07 -8.17 -12.70
C LEU A 278 -10.34 -8.44 -14.19
N PRO A 279 -10.93 -7.49 -14.92
CA PRO A 279 -11.30 -7.68 -16.32
C PRO A 279 -10.06 -7.72 -17.23
N ARG A 280 -10.25 -8.23 -18.42
CA ARG A 280 -9.22 -8.36 -19.46
C ARG A 280 -8.54 -7.01 -19.76
N SER A 281 -9.30 -5.93 -19.86
CA SER A 281 -8.77 -4.57 -20.11
C SER A 281 -7.74 -4.13 -19.07
N TYR A 282 -7.95 -4.48 -17.81
CA TYR A 282 -7.01 -4.18 -16.73
C TYR A 282 -5.67 -4.88 -16.94
N TRP A 283 -5.69 -6.16 -17.29
CA TRP A 283 -4.49 -6.94 -17.52
C TRP A 283 -3.77 -6.56 -18.81
N GLU A 284 -4.52 -6.23 -19.88
CA GLU A 284 -3.94 -5.69 -21.12
C GLU A 284 -3.19 -4.38 -20.85
N PHE A 285 -3.76 -3.50 -20.04
CA PHE A 285 -3.10 -2.27 -19.61
C PHE A 285 -1.86 -2.58 -18.76
N ALA A 286 -1.98 -3.43 -17.74
CA ALA A 286 -0.87 -3.81 -16.86
C ALA A 286 0.31 -4.42 -17.65
N ASN A 287 0.02 -5.26 -18.64
CA ASN A 287 1.04 -5.87 -19.50
C ASN A 287 1.72 -4.84 -20.42
N ALA A 288 1.01 -3.84 -20.89
CA ALA A 288 1.54 -2.79 -21.76
C ALA A 288 2.38 -1.75 -21.00
N TYR A 289 2.03 -1.46 -19.75
CA TYR A 289 2.69 -0.43 -18.95
C TYR A 289 4.06 -0.90 -18.44
N LYS A 290 5.10 -0.12 -18.68
CA LYS A 290 6.48 -0.38 -18.28
C LYS A 290 6.98 0.76 -17.38
N PRO A 291 6.73 0.70 -16.06
CA PRO A 291 6.97 1.81 -15.15
C PRO A 291 8.42 2.31 -15.13
N VAL A 292 9.39 1.40 -15.21
CA VAL A 292 10.82 1.73 -15.22
C VAL A 292 11.21 2.47 -16.50
N GLU A 293 10.67 2.06 -17.65
CA GLU A 293 10.93 2.72 -18.95
C GLU A 293 10.34 4.13 -18.98
N VAL A 294 9.13 4.31 -18.43
CA VAL A 294 8.50 5.63 -18.28
C VAL A 294 9.34 6.51 -17.39
N ALA A 295 9.67 6.05 -16.18
CA ALA A 295 10.48 6.78 -15.22
C ALA A 295 11.87 7.20 -15.78
N SER A 296 12.48 6.34 -16.62
CA SER A 296 13.79 6.62 -17.21
C SER A 296 13.82 7.83 -18.14
N LYS A 297 12.66 8.24 -18.66
CA LYS A 297 12.48 9.38 -19.56
C LYS A 297 12.10 10.67 -18.85
N LEU A 298 11.75 10.60 -17.57
CA LEU A 298 11.35 11.76 -16.78
C LEU A 298 12.58 12.60 -16.42
N ALA A 299 12.43 13.92 -16.57
CA ALA A 299 13.47 14.89 -16.20
C ALA A 299 13.38 15.35 -14.73
N LEU A 300 12.23 15.13 -14.08
CA LEU A 300 12.00 15.53 -12.69
C LEU A 300 12.71 14.58 -11.69
N PRO A 301 12.97 15.03 -10.46
CA PRO A 301 13.51 14.20 -9.37
C PRO A 301 12.65 12.99 -9.05
N ILE A 302 13.29 11.84 -8.88
CA ILE A 302 12.65 10.58 -8.50
C ILE A 302 13.34 10.04 -7.25
N LEU A 303 12.58 9.83 -6.18
CA LEU A 303 13.03 9.14 -4.98
C LEU A 303 12.37 7.77 -4.87
N ILE A 304 13.16 6.71 -4.73
CA ILE A 304 12.63 5.35 -4.55
C ILE A 304 13.05 4.81 -3.18
N LEU A 305 12.04 4.43 -2.39
CA LEU A 305 12.21 3.92 -1.03
C LEU A 305 11.70 2.47 -0.94
N GLN A 306 12.52 1.57 -0.39
CA GLN A 306 12.21 0.16 -0.31
C GLN A 306 12.54 -0.43 1.06
N GLY A 307 11.58 -1.13 1.67
CA GLY A 307 11.83 -1.99 2.81
C GLY A 307 12.42 -3.33 2.38
N GLU A 308 13.56 -3.75 2.96
CA GLU A 308 14.20 -5.02 2.57
C GLU A 308 13.46 -6.25 3.15
N ARG A 309 12.60 -6.04 4.15
CA ARG A 309 11.74 -7.08 4.72
C ARG A 309 10.43 -7.26 3.96
N ASP A 310 10.16 -6.42 2.99
CA ASP A 310 8.92 -6.45 2.20
C ASP A 310 8.77 -7.78 1.45
N TYR A 311 7.63 -8.46 1.65
CA TYR A 311 7.31 -9.71 0.96
C TYR A 311 6.37 -9.49 -0.24
N GLN A 312 5.76 -8.31 -0.36
CA GLN A 312 4.81 -7.98 -1.41
C GLN A 312 5.54 -7.41 -2.64
N VAL A 313 6.36 -6.40 -2.42
CA VAL A 313 7.28 -5.86 -3.42
C VAL A 313 8.69 -6.06 -2.89
N THR A 314 9.45 -6.91 -3.57
CA THR A 314 10.70 -7.41 -3.00
C THR A 314 11.93 -6.62 -3.50
N MET A 315 13.09 -6.92 -2.92
CA MET A 315 14.37 -6.36 -3.39
C MET A 315 14.69 -6.69 -4.85
N GLN A 316 13.98 -7.65 -5.46
CA GLN A 316 14.07 -7.89 -6.90
C GLN A 316 13.55 -6.68 -7.68
N ASP A 317 12.41 -6.12 -7.28
CA ASP A 317 11.84 -4.91 -7.89
C ASP A 317 12.76 -3.70 -7.70
N PHE A 318 13.28 -3.52 -6.49
CA PHE A 318 14.27 -2.47 -6.22
C PHE A 318 15.52 -2.61 -7.10
N GLY A 319 15.99 -3.82 -7.35
CA GLY A 319 17.09 -4.11 -8.28
C GLY A 319 16.78 -3.71 -9.72
N LEU A 320 15.55 -3.96 -10.19
CA LEU A 320 15.09 -3.55 -11.52
C LEU A 320 15.00 -2.03 -11.66
N TRP A 321 14.46 -1.34 -10.66
CA TRP A 321 14.47 0.12 -10.60
C TRP A 321 15.88 0.67 -10.65
N ARG A 322 16.81 0.14 -9.82
CA ARG A 322 18.21 0.56 -9.78
C ARG A 322 18.91 0.37 -11.13
N PHE A 323 18.68 -0.77 -11.78
CA PHE A 323 19.25 -1.05 -13.08
C PHE A 323 18.69 -0.11 -14.17
N GLY A 324 17.36 0.03 -14.22
CA GLY A 324 16.71 0.84 -15.27
C GLY A 324 16.98 2.34 -15.13
N LEU A 325 17.20 2.84 -13.91
CA LEU A 325 17.46 4.25 -13.65
C LEU A 325 18.94 4.60 -13.44
N MET A 326 19.88 3.67 -13.64
CA MET A 326 21.30 3.87 -13.39
C MET A 326 21.93 5.05 -14.14
N ARG A 327 21.33 5.50 -15.25
CA ARG A 327 21.76 6.64 -16.05
C ARG A 327 20.98 7.92 -15.77
N ASN A 328 19.90 7.84 -15.00
CA ASN A 328 19.10 9.01 -14.63
C ASN A 328 19.73 9.68 -13.40
N LYS A 329 20.35 10.86 -13.60
CA LYS A 329 21.02 11.60 -12.54
C LYS A 329 20.08 12.21 -11.50
N ASN A 330 18.77 12.26 -11.80
CA ASN A 330 17.74 12.79 -10.93
C ASN A 330 17.03 11.67 -10.12
N ALA A 331 17.47 10.41 -10.27
CA ALA A 331 16.90 9.29 -9.54
C ALA A 331 17.79 8.92 -8.33
N PHE A 332 17.18 8.88 -7.16
CA PHE A 332 17.79 8.51 -5.89
C PHE A 332 17.07 7.28 -5.34
N LEU A 333 17.83 6.27 -4.92
CA LEU A 333 17.27 5.02 -4.44
C LEU A 333 17.84 4.69 -3.05
N LYS A 334 16.95 4.40 -2.11
CA LYS A 334 17.32 4.01 -0.74
C LYS A 334 16.55 2.76 -0.30
N SER A 335 17.26 1.75 0.18
CA SER A 335 16.64 0.61 0.87
C SER A 335 16.89 0.65 2.37
N TYR A 336 15.99 0.00 3.12
CA TYR A 336 16.00 -0.01 4.58
C TYR A 336 15.89 -1.45 5.11
N PRO A 337 16.95 -2.00 5.74
CA PRO A 337 17.00 -3.40 6.16
C PRO A 337 15.91 -3.83 7.14
N LYS A 338 15.38 -2.88 7.91
CA LYS A 338 14.40 -3.16 8.97
C LYS A 338 12.95 -2.94 8.56
N LEU A 339 12.67 -2.35 7.40
CA LEU A 339 11.32 -1.94 7.03
C LEU A 339 10.59 -3.02 6.23
N ASN A 340 9.28 -3.14 6.50
CA ASN A 340 8.33 -3.93 5.73
C ASN A 340 7.63 -3.06 4.65
N HIS A 341 6.61 -3.62 3.98
CA HIS A 341 5.83 -2.94 2.93
C HIS A 341 5.18 -1.63 3.39
N MET A 342 4.78 -1.54 4.65
CA MET A 342 4.13 -0.36 5.24
C MET A 342 5.14 0.58 5.95
N LEU A 343 6.43 0.46 5.65
CA LEU A 343 7.50 1.26 6.27
C LEU A 343 7.57 1.14 7.80
N GLN A 344 7.24 -0.02 8.33
CA GLN A 344 7.29 -0.36 9.75
C GLN A 344 8.51 -1.20 10.08
N GLU A 345 9.16 -0.91 11.21
CA GLU A 345 10.34 -1.67 11.65
C GLU A 345 10.00 -3.07 12.17
N GLY A 346 10.90 -3.98 11.92
CA GLY A 346 10.85 -5.34 12.43
C GLY A 346 12.13 -6.14 12.15
N SER A 347 12.06 -7.46 12.27
CA SER A 347 13.18 -8.37 12.04
C SER A 347 12.76 -9.56 11.17
N GLY A 348 13.68 -10.08 10.36
CA GLY A 348 13.40 -11.15 9.41
C GLY A 348 12.49 -10.71 8.26
N LYS A 349 12.11 -11.64 7.37
CA LYS A 349 11.15 -11.35 6.29
C LYS A 349 9.78 -11.05 6.89
N ALA A 350 9.15 -9.96 6.46
CA ALA A 350 7.84 -9.57 6.98
C ALA A 350 6.76 -10.58 6.62
N THR A 351 5.71 -10.62 7.42
CA THR A 351 4.55 -11.47 7.20
C THR A 351 3.26 -10.65 7.22
N PRO A 352 2.16 -11.11 6.59
CA PRO A 352 0.87 -10.41 6.66
C PRO A 352 0.34 -10.26 8.08
N PHE A 353 0.82 -11.07 9.03
CA PHE A 353 0.40 -11.05 10.44
C PHE A 353 0.94 -9.84 11.21
N GLU A 354 2.04 -9.24 10.74
CA GLU A 354 2.60 -8.02 11.36
C GLU A 354 1.59 -6.85 11.27
N TYR A 355 0.79 -6.80 10.21
CA TYR A 355 -0.18 -5.72 9.99
C TYR A 355 -1.37 -5.75 10.94
N ASN A 356 -1.57 -6.81 11.70
CA ASN A 356 -2.57 -6.87 12.78
C ASN A 356 -2.15 -6.14 14.05
N GLN A 357 -0.96 -5.55 14.06
CA GLN A 357 -0.42 -4.80 15.19
C GLN A 357 -0.31 -3.32 14.81
N ALA A 358 -0.61 -2.45 15.78
CA ALA A 358 -0.37 -1.03 15.62
C ALA A 358 1.15 -0.76 15.60
N SER A 359 1.63 -0.29 14.47
CA SER A 359 3.02 0.13 14.30
C SER A 359 3.08 1.36 13.39
N PRO A 360 3.68 2.47 13.83
CA PRO A 360 3.71 3.69 13.01
C PRO A 360 4.72 3.56 11.86
N VAL A 361 4.53 4.38 10.84
CA VAL A 361 5.56 4.68 9.85
C VAL A 361 6.75 5.34 10.55
N VAL A 362 7.96 4.91 10.23
CA VAL A 362 9.17 5.43 10.88
C VAL A 362 9.50 6.87 10.46
N GLY A 363 9.89 7.69 11.44
CA GLY A 363 10.09 9.13 11.23
C GLY A 363 11.19 9.48 10.22
N TYR A 364 12.25 8.69 10.12
CA TYR A 364 13.36 8.97 9.19
C TYR A 364 13.02 8.84 7.70
N ILE A 365 11.91 8.18 7.35
CA ILE A 365 11.38 8.19 5.98
C ILE A 365 10.90 9.59 5.59
N MET A 366 10.28 10.29 6.53
CA MET A 366 9.79 11.66 6.32
C MET A 366 10.95 12.66 6.22
N ASP A 367 12.04 12.42 6.94
CA ASP A 367 13.24 13.25 6.89
C ASP A 367 13.93 13.15 5.52
N LEU A 368 14.03 11.96 4.96
CA LEU A 368 14.60 11.77 3.62
C LEU A 368 13.71 12.38 2.52
N SER A 369 12.39 12.18 2.63
CA SER A 369 11.44 12.82 1.71
C SER A 369 11.56 14.34 1.75
N LEU A 370 11.77 14.92 2.94
CA LEU A 370 11.99 16.36 3.11
C LEU A 370 13.25 16.84 2.39
N ILE A 371 14.38 16.13 2.48
CA ILE A 371 15.62 16.51 1.81
C ILE A 371 15.41 16.56 0.29
N HIS A 372 14.73 15.57 -0.29
CA HIS A 372 14.42 15.54 -1.73
C HIS A 372 13.43 16.61 -2.17
N ILE A 373 12.47 16.96 -1.31
CA ILE A 373 11.49 18.01 -1.56
C ILE A 373 12.15 19.41 -1.46
N SER A 374 13.03 19.61 -0.48
CA SER A 374 13.63 20.92 -0.21
C SER A 374 14.91 21.17 -0.98
N GLU A 375 15.67 20.12 -1.28
CA GLU A 375 16.99 20.19 -1.92
C GLU A 375 17.16 19.04 -2.93
N PRO A 376 16.41 18.99 -4.02
CA PRO A 376 16.37 17.82 -4.93
C PRO A 376 17.70 17.49 -5.61
N THR A 377 18.69 18.38 -5.56
CA THR A 377 20.02 18.20 -6.17
C THR A 377 21.12 17.87 -5.18
N ARG A 378 20.81 17.79 -3.87
CA ARG A 378 21.81 17.52 -2.84
C ARG A 378 22.13 16.03 -2.78
N PRO A 379 23.40 15.60 -2.97
CA PRO A 379 23.80 14.23 -2.73
C PRO A 379 23.58 13.87 -1.26
N GLU A 380 23.09 12.65 -0.99
CA GLU A 380 23.02 12.11 0.36
C GLU A 380 24.43 12.16 1.03
N PRO A 381 24.53 12.55 2.31
CA PRO A 381 25.76 12.27 3.05
C PRO A 381 25.94 10.76 3.16
N ILE A 382 27.08 10.28 2.74
CA ILE A 382 27.52 8.88 2.75
C ILE A 382 27.57 8.36 4.19
#